data_d4ac4c246955312271ade34a4c9d0c22
#
_entry.id   d4ac4c246955312271ade34a4c9d0c22
#
_cell.length_a   1.000
_cell.length_b   1.000
_cell.length_c   1.000
_cell.angle_alpha   90.00
_cell.angle_beta   90.00
_cell.angle_gamma   90.00
#
_symmetry.space_group_name_H-M   'P 1'
#
loop_
_entity.id
_entity.type
_entity.pdbx_description
1 polymer ?
#
loop_
_entity_poly.entity_id
_entity_poly.type
_entity_poly.pdbx_seq_one_letter_code
_entity_poly.pdbx_strand_id
1 'polypeptide(L)'
;MTNYLSFDPPYRDSNSSVSQLRMPERPLVQLPRGWLHHVSGPAFGQLKVRPGDSDLTAHGQGEPLGTRIIVHGRVTDSDGRPVRHSLIEIWQANAAGGYSDSLDVSGFPLDPNFIGAGRCLTDHDGHYRFVTI
;
A
#
# COMPACT_ATOMS: atom_id res chain seq x y z
N MET A 1 26.52 15.89 9.36
CA MET A 1 25.12 15.53 9.67
C MET A 1 24.38 15.56 8.33
N THR A 2 24.05 14.44 7.79
CA THR A 2 23.27 14.35 6.54
C THR A 2 21.85 14.80 6.84
N ASN A 3 21.42 15.85 6.19
CA ASN A 3 20.09 16.40 6.41
C ASN A 3 19.07 15.54 5.67
N TYR A 4 18.56 14.50 6.32
CA TYR A 4 17.56 13.57 5.73
C TYR A 4 16.29 14.29 5.28
N LEU A 5 16.01 15.48 5.78
CA LEU A 5 14.83 16.27 5.43
C LEU A 5 14.85 16.81 4.00
N SER A 6 16.00 16.75 3.29
CA SER A 6 16.09 17.22 1.90
C SER A 6 15.58 16.22 0.86
N PHE A 7 15.32 14.98 1.27
CA PHE A 7 14.83 13.91 0.37
C PHE A 7 13.35 13.60 0.57
N ASP A 8 12.77 14.06 1.66
CA ASP A 8 11.36 13.83 1.91
C ASP A 8 10.52 14.81 1.10
N PRO A 9 9.46 14.33 0.43
CA PRO A 9 8.52 15.22 -0.21
C PRO A 9 7.88 16.14 0.84
N PRO A 10 7.46 17.34 0.46
CA PRO A 10 6.81 18.25 1.40
C PRO A 10 5.58 17.53 1.98
N TYR A 11 5.43 17.55 3.30
CA TYR A 11 4.27 16.97 4.00
C TYR A 11 2.92 17.51 3.53
N ARG A 12 2.95 18.61 2.80
CA ARG A 12 1.77 19.28 2.31
C ARG A 12 1.83 19.43 0.80
N ASP A 13 0.98 18.68 0.11
CA ASP A 13 0.62 19.01 -1.26
C ASP A 13 -0.61 19.91 -1.21
N SER A 14 -0.42 21.18 -1.56
CA SER A 14 -1.50 22.17 -1.59
C SER A 14 -2.59 21.85 -2.62
N ASN A 15 -2.28 20.98 -3.58
CA ASN A 15 -3.19 20.57 -4.65
C ASN A 15 -3.97 19.31 -4.32
N SER A 16 -3.68 18.65 -3.18
CA SER A 16 -4.35 17.42 -2.76
C SER A 16 -5.23 17.67 -1.54
N SER A 17 -6.55 17.57 -1.73
CA SER A 17 -7.52 17.64 -0.64
C SER A 17 -7.30 16.52 0.40
N VAL A 18 -6.85 15.36 -0.04
CA VAL A 18 -6.57 14.21 0.82
C VAL A 18 -5.36 14.48 1.73
N SER A 19 -4.31 15.13 1.21
CA SER A 19 -3.16 15.53 2.02
C SER A 19 -3.53 16.52 3.11
N GLN A 20 -4.46 17.42 2.84
CA GLN A 20 -4.93 18.40 3.83
C GLN A 20 -5.72 17.75 4.97
N LEU A 21 -6.55 16.76 4.67
CA LEU A 21 -7.37 16.06 5.66
C LEU A 21 -6.56 15.09 6.55
N ARG A 22 -5.42 14.63 6.06
CA ARG A 22 -4.56 13.65 6.76
C ARG A 22 -3.33 14.25 7.43
N MET A 23 -3.20 15.56 7.39
CA MET A 23 -2.07 16.23 8.03
C MET A 23 -2.12 16.08 9.56
N PRO A 24 -0.97 15.85 10.20
CA PRO A 24 -0.89 15.95 11.65
C PRO A 24 -1.24 17.37 12.10
N GLU A 25 -2.20 17.48 13.01
CA GLU A 25 -2.60 18.77 13.62
C GLU A 25 -1.56 19.28 14.62
N ARG A 26 -0.64 18.41 15.04
CA ARG A 26 0.40 18.72 16.02
C ARG A 26 1.78 18.61 15.38
N PRO A 27 2.77 19.39 15.84
CA PRO A 27 4.16 19.23 15.40
C PRO A 27 4.65 17.80 15.61
N LEU A 28 5.52 17.33 14.71
CA LEU A 28 6.18 16.04 14.86
C LEU A 28 6.96 15.98 16.18
N VAL A 29 6.77 14.90 16.93
CA VAL A 29 7.51 14.65 18.15
C VAL A 29 8.90 14.15 17.77
N GLN A 30 9.94 14.83 18.24
CA GLN A 30 11.31 14.34 18.09
C GLN A 30 11.54 13.23 19.11
N LEU A 31 11.77 12.02 18.61
CA LEU A 31 12.08 10.88 19.46
C LEU A 31 13.58 10.87 19.82
N PRO A 32 13.95 10.61 21.09
CA PRO A 32 15.34 10.42 21.45
C PRO A 32 15.97 9.28 20.66
N ARG A 33 17.28 9.38 20.34
CA ARG A 33 18.01 8.27 19.74
C ARG A 33 17.87 7.01 20.59
N GLY A 34 17.54 5.91 19.96
CA GLY A 34 17.36 4.63 20.66
C GLY A 34 15.98 4.40 21.27
N TRP A 35 15.07 5.35 21.21
CA TRP A 35 13.72 5.19 21.75
C TRP A 35 12.99 3.97 21.17
N LEU A 36 13.19 3.69 19.88
CA LEU A 36 12.53 2.58 19.18
C LEU A 36 13.28 1.25 19.26
N HIS A 37 14.46 1.19 19.89
CA HIS A 37 15.23 -0.05 20.00
C HIS A 37 14.52 -1.18 20.76
N HIS A 38 13.58 -0.84 21.61
CA HIS A 38 12.84 -1.78 22.44
C HIS A 38 11.35 -1.87 22.08
N VAL A 39 10.90 -1.09 21.11
CA VAL A 39 9.53 -1.13 20.63
C VAL A 39 9.50 -2.00 19.39
N SER A 40 9.03 -3.23 19.53
CA SER A 40 8.66 -4.04 18.39
C SER A 40 7.49 -3.33 17.69
N GLY A 41 7.62 -3.08 16.39
CA GLY A 41 6.51 -2.63 15.57
C GLY A 41 5.35 -3.63 15.62
N PRO A 42 4.17 -3.26 15.12
CA PRO A 42 3.05 -4.18 15.06
C PRO A 42 3.48 -5.45 14.33
N ALA A 43 3.32 -6.59 14.99
CA ALA A 43 3.62 -7.89 14.39
C ALA A 43 2.52 -8.23 13.37
N PHE A 44 2.72 -7.89 12.11
CA PHE A 44 1.83 -8.30 11.02
C PHE A 44 1.94 -9.80 10.71
N GLY A 45 2.87 -10.50 11.33
CA GLY A 45 3.28 -11.87 11.00
C GLY A 45 2.24 -12.96 11.19
N GLN A 46 1.03 -12.63 11.61
CA GLN A 46 -0.05 -13.61 11.74
C GLN A 46 -1.21 -13.40 10.76
N LEU A 47 -1.20 -12.38 9.98
CA LEU A 47 -2.14 -12.24 8.88
C LEU A 47 -1.73 -13.24 7.80
N LYS A 48 -2.38 -14.38 7.81
CA LYS A 48 -2.17 -15.40 6.78
C LYS A 48 -2.55 -14.82 5.44
N VAL A 49 -1.56 -14.58 4.59
CA VAL A 49 -1.78 -14.31 3.19
C VAL A 49 -2.35 -15.59 2.57
N ARG A 50 -3.53 -15.49 1.95
CA ARG A 50 -4.23 -16.64 1.37
C ARG A 50 -3.89 -16.73 -0.11
N PRO A 51 -3.92 -17.93 -0.69
CA PRO A 51 -3.95 -18.09 -2.14
C PRO A 51 -5.12 -17.26 -2.70
N GLY A 52 -4.86 -16.41 -3.67
CA GLY A 52 -5.87 -15.52 -4.25
C GLY A 52 -5.89 -14.09 -3.72
N ASP A 53 -5.32 -13.80 -2.54
CA ASP A 53 -5.24 -12.42 -2.01
C ASP A 53 -4.48 -11.46 -2.95
N SER A 54 -3.70 -11.98 -3.88
CA SER A 54 -2.97 -11.22 -4.91
C SER A 54 -3.75 -11.02 -6.21
N ASP A 55 -4.95 -11.61 -6.33
CA ASP A 55 -5.83 -11.42 -7.48
C ASP A 55 -7.05 -10.59 -7.07
N LEU A 56 -6.99 -9.28 -7.32
CA LEU A 56 -8.03 -8.33 -6.96
C LEU A 56 -9.29 -8.48 -7.83
N THR A 57 -9.19 -9.28 -8.89
CA THR A 57 -10.29 -9.51 -9.85
C THR A 57 -11.12 -10.75 -9.54
N ALA A 58 -10.70 -11.56 -8.56
CA ALA A 58 -11.32 -12.86 -8.24
C ALA A 58 -12.28 -12.82 -7.03
N HIS A 59 -12.59 -11.65 -6.50
CA HIS A 59 -13.32 -11.53 -5.22
C HIS A 59 -14.84 -11.28 -5.40
N GLY A 60 -15.29 -10.89 -6.58
CA GLY A 60 -16.70 -10.69 -6.90
C GLY A 60 -17.37 -11.95 -7.45
N GLN A 61 -18.68 -11.85 -7.70
CA GLN A 61 -19.45 -12.89 -8.39
C GLN A 61 -19.36 -12.79 -9.91
N GLY A 62 -18.79 -11.69 -10.43
CA GLY A 62 -18.60 -11.41 -11.84
C GLY A 62 -17.24 -10.78 -12.12
N GLU A 63 -17.04 -10.44 -13.40
CA GLU A 63 -15.81 -9.76 -13.82
C GLU A 63 -15.86 -8.29 -13.41
N PRO A 64 -14.76 -7.73 -12.87
CA PRO A 64 -14.68 -6.31 -12.62
C PRO A 64 -14.61 -5.51 -13.93
N LEU A 65 -15.04 -4.26 -13.87
CA LEU A 65 -14.89 -3.32 -14.97
C LEU A 65 -13.44 -2.90 -15.12
N GLY A 66 -12.99 -2.75 -16.38
CA GLY A 66 -11.65 -2.28 -16.69
C GLY A 66 -10.80 -3.33 -17.41
N THR A 67 -9.60 -2.93 -17.78
CA THR A 67 -8.64 -3.82 -18.43
C THR A 67 -7.82 -4.55 -17.39
N ARG A 68 -7.87 -5.88 -17.42
CA ARG A 68 -7.05 -6.70 -16.50
C ARG A 68 -5.56 -6.54 -16.83
N ILE A 69 -4.78 -6.22 -15.81
CA ILE A 69 -3.34 -6.04 -15.90
C ILE A 69 -2.61 -6.88 -14.84
N ILE A 70 -1.32 -7.04 -15.03
CA ILE A 70 -0.43 -7.65 -14.05
C ILE A 70 0.53 -6.58 -13.54
N VAL A 71 0.52 -6.37 -12.23
CA VAL A 71 1.50 -5.54 -11.54
C VAL A 71 2.51 -6.46 -10.86
N HIS A 72 3.77 -6.34 -11.20
CA HIS A 72 4.82 -7.15 -10.61
C HIS A 72 6.10 -6.34 -10.43
N GLY A 73 6.96 -6.81 -9.55
CA GLY A 73 8.24 -6.17 -9.30
C GLY A 73 9.11 -7.01 -8.39
N ARG A 74 10.22 -6.43 -7.98
CA ARG A 74 11.18 -7.04 -7.07
C ARG A 74 11.54 -6.06 -5.97
N VAL A 75 11.57 -6.54 -4.73
CA VAL A 75 12.00 -5.77 -3.55
C VAL A 75 13.43 -6.17 -3.21
N THR A 76 14.28 -5.17 -3.08
CA THR A 76 15.67 -5.34 -2.66
C THR A 76 15.99 -4.38 -1.53
N ASP A 77 16.95 -4.74 -0.68
CA ASP A 77 17.56 -3.81 0.28
C ASP A 77 18.51 -2.83 -0.41
N SER A 78 19.13 -1.95 0.37
CA SER A 78 20.11 -0.97 -0.12
C SER A 78 21.37 -1.58 -0.73
N ASP A 79 21.66 -2.84 -0.40
CA ASP A 79 22.80 -3.60 -0.96
C ASP A 79 22.42 -4.41 -2.21
N GLY A 80 21.16 -4.30 -2.66
CA GLY A 80 20.64 -5.03 -3.82
C GLY A 80 20.25 -6.48 -3.54
N ARG A 81 20.24 -6.91 -2.27
CA ARG A 81 19.82 -8.27 -1.90
C ARG A 81 18.31 -8.39 -1.89
N PRO A 82 17.73 -9.54 -2.31
CA PRO A 82 16.30 -9.74 -2.29
C PRO A 82 15.73 -9.71 -0.87
N VAL A 83 14.66 -8.95 -0.68
CA VAL A 83 13.88 -8.96 0.56
C VAL A 83 12.82 -10.03 0.43
N ARG A 84 12.99 -11.12 1.17
CA ARG A 84 12.21 -12.36 1.07
C ARG A 84 11.07 -12.39 2.08
N HIS A 85 9.98 -13.07 1.72
CA HIS A 85 8.82 -13.28 2.61
C HIS A 85 8.29 -12.01 3.27
N SER A 86 8.44 -10.87 2.59
CA SER A 86 7.94 -9.58 3.04
C SER A 86 6.55 -9.35 2.50
N LEU A 87 5.67 -8.85 3.35
CA LEU A 87 4.32 -8.49 2.98
C LEU A 87 4.33 -7.29 2.04
N ILE A 88 3.67 -7.46 0.91
CA ILE A 88 3.34 -6.38 -0.02
C ILE A 88 1.83 -6.25 -0.03
N GLU A 89 1.36 -5.05 0.17
CA GLU A 89 -0.05 -4.71 0.05
C GLU A 89 -0.24 -3.71 -1.08
N ILE A 90 -1.31 -3.89 -1.84
CA ILE A 90 -1.74 -2.96 -2.90
C ILE A 90 -3.11 -2.42 -2.53
N TRP A 91 -3.31 -1.13 -2.77
CA TRP A 91 -4.58 -0.46 -2.64
C TRP A 91 -4.75 0.51 -3.80
N GLN A 92 -5.87 0.41 -4.49
CA GLN A 92 -6.13 1.20 -5.70
C GLN A 92 -7.61 1.50 -5.88
N ALA A 93 -7.90 2.51 -6.70
CA ALA A 93 -9.24 2.79 -7.19
C ALA A 93 -9.68 1.73 -8.23
N ASN A 94 -11.00 1.58 -8.41
CA ASN A 94 -11.59 0.84 -9.51
C ASN A 94 -11.45 1.60 -10.85
N ALA A 95 -11.94 1.02 -11.94
CA ALA A 95 -11.88 1.61 -13.28
C ALA A 95 -12.60 2.97 -13.41
N ALA A 96 -13.55 3.28 -12.53
CA ALA A 96 -14.25 4.56 -12.47
C ALA A 96 -13.55 5.59 -11.58
N GLY A 97 -12.46 5.23 -10.90
CA GLY A 97 -11.74 6.11 -9.98
C GLY A 97 -12.22 6.04 -8.52
N GLY A 98 -13.20 5.20 -8.20
CA GLY A 98 -13.75 5.02 -6.85
C GLY A 98 -12.93 4.05 -6.01
N TYR A 99 -12.74 4.38 -4.73
CA TYR A 99 -12.13 3.50 -3.73
C TYR A 99 -13.22 2.84 -2.89
N SER A 100 -13.05 1.56 -2.57
CA SER A 100 -13.95 0.82 -1.67
C SER A 100 -13.68 1.14 -0.18
N ASP A 101 -13.55 2.42 0.14
CA ASP A 101 -13.29 2.93 1.48
C ASP A 101 -14.47 3.81 1.93
N SER A 102 -14.88 3.65 3.18
CA SER A 102 -15.92 4.49 3.80
C SER A 102 -15.56 5.98 3.88
N LEU A 103 -14.28 6.31 3.73
CA LEU A 103 -13.76 7.68 3.70
C LEU A 103 -13.64 8.24 2.28
N ASP A 104 -13.95 7.47 1.25
CA ASP A 104 -13.95 7.98 -0.12
C ASP A 104 -15.15 8.91 -0.32
N VAL A 105 -14.85 10.18 -0.46
CA VAL A 105 -15.83 11.26 -0.73
C VAL A 105 -15.84 11.67 -2.21
N SER A 106 -15.19 10.91 -3.08
CA SER A 106 -15.06 11.23 -4.51
C SER A 106 -16.40 11.22 -5.24
N GLY A 107 -17.37 10.43 -4.74
CA GLY A 107 -18.67 10.23 -5.40
C GLY A 107 -18.59 9.34 -6.66
N PHE A 108 -17.44 8.75 -6.95
CA PHE A 108 -17.33 7.80 -8.05
C PHE A 108 -18.03 6.48 -7.72
N PRO A 109 -18.65 5.82 -8.72
CA PRO A 109 -19.36 4.57 -8.49
C PRO A 109 -18.41 3.45 -8.07
N LEU A 110 -18.85 2.62 -7.12
CA LEU A 110 -18.13 1.42 -6.73
C LEU A 110 -18.43 0.28 -7.71
N ASP A 111 -17.44 -0.56 -7.94
CA ASP A 111 -17.59 -1.82 -8.67
C ASP A 111 -17.77 -2.96 -7.67
N PRO A 112 -18.92 -3.64 -7.63
CA PRO A 112 -19.16 -4.72 -6.68
C PRO A 112 -18.28 -5.95 -6.91
N ASN A 113 -17.63 -6.06 -8.07
CA ASN A 113 -16.73 -7.16 -8.41
C ASN A 113 -15.25 -6.85 -8.18
N PHE A 114 -14.95 -5.64 -7.66
CA PHE A 114 -13.58 -5.20 -7.42
C PHE A 114 -13.41 -4.58 -6.04
N ILE A 115 -12.58 -5.18 -5.20
CA ILE A 115 -12.34 -4.65 -3.85
C ILE A 115 -11.19 -3.65 -3.76
N GLY A 116 -10.37 -3.56 -4.77
CA GLY A 116 -9.29 -2.58 -4.84
C GLY A 116 -8.15 -2.75 -3.83
N ALA A 117 -8.16 -3.83 -3.06
CA ALA A 117 -7.16 -4.13 -2.06
C ALA A 117 -6.68 -5.58 -2.19
N GLY A 118 -5.38 -5.78 -2.07
CA GLY A 118 -4.78 -7.12 -2.15
C GLY A 118 -3.44 -7.19 -1.44
N ARG A 119 -2.94 -8.40 -1.26
CA ARG A 119 -1.65 -8.63 -0.60
C ARG A 119 -0.99 -9.90 -1.10
N CYS A 120 0.33 -9.93 -1.03
CA CYS A 120 1.14 -11.13 -1.26
C CYS A 120 2.42 -11.07 -0.42
N LEU A 121 3.11 -12.18 -0.36
CA LEU A 121 4.48 -12.20 0.15
C LEU A 121 5.44 -12.19 -1.03
N THR A 122 6.58 -11.51 -0.87
CA THR A 122 7.68 -11.68 -1.82
C THR A 122 8.19 -13.11 -1.78
N ASP A 123 8.59 -13.60 -2.94
CA ASP A 123 9.22 -14.92 -3.06
C ASP A 123 10.68 -14.92 -2.57
N HIS A 124 11.36 -16.06 -2.81
CA HIS A 124 12.76 -16.23 -2.43
C HIS A 124 13.71 -15.24 -3.12
N ASP A 125 13.36 -14.73 -4.29
CA ASP A 125 14.14 -13.77 -5.07
C ASP A 125 13.65 -12.34 -4.91
N GLY A 126 12.69 -12.12 -3.98
CA GLY A 126 12.13 -10.81 -3.66
C GLY A 126 11.03 -10.37 -4.62
N HIS A 127 10.55 -11.22 -5.54
CA HIS A 127 9.51 -10.84 -6.48
C HIS A 127 8.12 -10.88 -5.86
N TYR A 128 7.27 -9.99 -6.36
CA TYR A 128 5.84 -9.97 -6.08
C TYR A 128 5.04 -9.83 -7.37
N ARG A 129 3.78 -10.25 -7.32
CA ARG A 129 2.87 -10.19 -8.47
C ARG A 129 1.43 -10.05 -8.00
N PHE A 130 0.70 -9.13 -8.64
CA PHE A 130 -0.74 -8.95 -8.49
C PHE A 130 -1.43 -9.05 -9.85
N VAL A 131 -2.66 -9.54 -9.85
CA VAL A 131 -3.60 -9.41 -10.95
C VAL A 131 -4.62 -8.35 -10.55
N THR A 132 -4.83 -7.37 -11.39
CA THR A 132 -5.72 -6.24 -11.10
C THR A 132 -6.26 -5.61 -12.38
N ILE A 133 -6.89 -4.44 -12.29
CA ILE A 133 -7.40 -3.67 -13.40
C ILE A 133 -6.72 -2.33 -13.51
#